data_23c5ff516ef39c42c07e913dec93c978
#
_entry.id   23c5ff516ef39c42c07e913dec93c978
#
_cell.length_a   1.000
_cell.length_b   1.000
_cell.length_c   1.000
_cell.angle_alpha   90.00
_cell.angle_beta   90.00
_cell.angle_gamma   90.00
#
_symmetry.space_group_name_H-M   'P 1'
#
loop_
_entity.id
_entity.type
_entity.pdbx_description
1 polymer ?
#
loop_
_entity_poly.entity_id
_entity_poly.type
_entity_poly.pdbx_seq_one_letter_code
_entity_poly.pdbx_strand_id
1 'polypeptide(L)'
;MCDLVHQYEVGCGSALLGSILVGTQLAYVLNRFKFPGNGLIRSLFLFATLLPGIAMQVSVYQIMSNLGFINHLYGYIIMSMGTDVISIYIFIQFMENISVSLDESAFIDGASYFTIYWKIILPLLKPAIVTSMVLKGVGVYNEYYCASLYLQDKRTLGVVA
;
A
#
# COMPACT_ATOMS: atom_id res chain seq x y z
N MET A 1 17.45 23.69 0.06
CA MET A 1 16.45 23.41 -0.99
C MET A 1 16.62 22.00 -1.57
N CYS A 2 17.83 21.58 -1.95
CA CYS A 2 18.11 20.20 -2.39
C CYS A 2 17.77 19.13 -1.34
N ASP A 3 18.07 19.36 -0.07
CA ASP A 3 17.83 18.38 1.00
C ASP A 3 16.32 18.08 1.22
N LEU A 4 15.47 19.07 1.04
CA LEU A 4 14.01 18.94 1.18
C LEU A 4 13.41 18.13 0.03
N VAL A 5 13.85 18.38 -1.21
CA VAL A 5 13.43 17.61 -2.39
C VAL A 5 13.84 16.15 -2.25
N HIS A 6 15.09 15.92 -1.85
CA HIS A 6 15.59 14.56 -1.61
C HIS A 6 14.83 13.84 -0.48
N GLN A 7 14.49 14.55 0.58
CA GLN A 7 13.73 13.99 1.70
C GLN A 7 12.29 13.61 1.31
N TYR A 8 11.66 14.39 0.40
CA TYR A 8 10.34 14.08 -0.15
C TYR A 8 10.39 12.89 -1.11
N GLU A 9 11.35 12.86 -2.04
CA GLU A 9 11.53 11.72 -2.96
C GLU A 9 11.78 10.41 -2.22
N VAL A 10 12.62 10.43 -1.19
CA VAL A 10 12.87 9.27 -0.32
C VAL A 10 11.61 8.88 0.45
N GLY A 11 10.84 9.86 0.94
CA GLY A 11 9.58 9.62 1.63
C GLY A 11 8.53 8.97 0.72
N CYS A 12 8.33 9.49 -0.48
CA CYS A 12 7.41 8.93 -1.47
C CYS A 12 7.86 7.56 -1.96
N GLY A 13 9.15 7.38 -2.24
CA GLY A 13 9.70 6.10 -2.68
C GLY A 13 9.55 5.01 -1.60
N SER A 14 9.84 5.33 -0.34
CA SER A 14 9.68 4.39 0.77
C SER A 14 8.22 4.05 1.05
N ALA A 15 7.31 5.02 0.93
CA ALA A 15 5.87 4.78 1.05
C ALA A 15 5.33 3.88 -0.07
N LEU A 16 5.79 4.08 -1.32
CA LEU A 16 5.45 3.22 -2.45
C LEU A 16 5.92 1.78 -2.24
N LEU A 17 7.19 1.59 -1.91
CA LEU A 17 7.75 0.26 -1.66
C LEU A 17 7.05 -0.43 -0.49
N GLY A 18 6.82 0.29 0.60
CA GLY A 18 6.12 -0.22 1.76
C GLY A 18 4.70 -0.66 1.46
N SER A 19 3.92 0.14 0.72
CA SER A 19 2.55 -0.22 0.34
C SER A 19 2.49 -1.43 -0.58
N ILE A 20 3.46 -1.59 -1.50
CA ILE A 20 3.55 -2.77 -2.36
C ILE A 20 3.84 -4.02 -1.53
N LEU A 21 4.82 -3.96 -0.62
CA LEU A 21 5.17 -5.09 0.23
C LEU A 21 4.00 -5.50 1.13
N VAL A 22 3.39 -4.55 1.82
CA VAL A 22 2.24 -4.82 2.70
C VAL A 22 1.05 -5.33 1.88
N GLY A 23 0.73 -4.67 0.77
CA GLY A 23 -0.41 -5.03 -0.08
C GLY A 23 -0.27 -6.41 -0.73
N THR A 24 0.90 -6.76 -1.26
CA THR A 24 1.14 -8.07 -1.88
C THR A 24 1.16 -9.20 -0.85
N GLN A 25 1.72 -8.98 0.35
CA GLN A 25 1.68 -9.94 1.45
C GLN A 25 0.24 -10.19 1.92
N LEU A 26 -0.53 -9.12 2.09
CA LEU A 26 -1.94 -9.21 2.48
C LEU A 26 -2.77 -9.97 1.42
N ALA A 27 -2.57 -9.65 0.13
CA ALA A 27 -3.21 -10.37 -0.97
C ALA A 27 -2.84 -11.84 -0.98
N TYR A 28 -1.57 -12.18 -0.73
CA TYR A 28 -1.10 -13.56 -0.62
C TYR A 28 -1.80 -14.31 0.51
N VAL A 29 -1.84 -13.74 1.71
CA VAL A 29 -2.50 -14.36 2.87
C VAL A 29 -4.00 -14.56 2.61
N LEU A 30 -4.69 -13.53 2.10
CA LEU A 30 -6.12 -13.61 1.83
C LEU A 30 -6.48 -14.62 0.73
N ASN A 31 -5.58 -14.84 -0.23
CA ASN A 31 -5.85 -15.79 -1.32
C ASN A 31 -5.48 -17.23 -1.00
N ARG A 32 -4.38 -17.46 -0.30
CA ARG A 32 -3.84 -18.80 -0.08
C ARG A 32 -4.29 -19.43 1.23
N PHE A 33 -4.56 -18.63 2.25
CA PHE A 33 -4.98 -19.14 3.54
C PHE A 33 -6.50 -19.00 3.73
N LYS A 34 -7.16 -20.15 3.88
CA LYS A 34 -8.59 -20.20 4.20
C LYS A 34 -8.76 -20.16 5.71
N PHE A 35 -9.27 -19.07 6.25
CA PHE A 35 -9.60 -18.91 7.66
C PHE A 35 -11.02 -18.34 7.82
N PRO A 36 -11.67 -18.55 8.97
CA PRO A 36 -13.00 -17.99 9.21
C PRO A 36 -12.95 -16.47 9.15
N GLY A 37 -13.81 -15.85 8.34
CA GLY A 37 -13.81 -14.39 8.13
C GLY A 37 -13.05 -13.90 6.89
N ASN A 38 -12.32 -14.76 6.16
CA ASN A 38 -11.60 -14.37 4.92
C ASN A 38 -12.54 -13.67 3.91
N GLY A 39 -13.73 -14.22 3.66
CA GLY A 39 -14.70 -13.62 2.76
C GLY A 39 -15.19 -12.24 3.23
N LEU A 40 -15.39 -12.07 4.54
CA LEU A 40 -15.77 -10.79 5.12
C LEU A 40 -14.67 -9.73 4.90
N ILE A 41 -13.40 -10.08 5.14
CA ILE A 41 -12.27 -9.16 4.95
C ILE A 41 -12.15 -8.74 3.50
N ARG A 42 -12.28 -9.66 2.54
CA ARG A 42 -12.29 -9.34 1.11
C ARG A 42 -13.43 -8.40 0.73
N SER A 43 -14.64 -8.66 1.24
CA SER A 43 -15.79 -7.79 1.00
C SER A 43 -15.60 -6.40 1.61
N LEU A 44 -14.95 -6.30 2.78
CA LEU A 44 -14.62 -5.02 3.40
C LEU A 44 -13.62 -4.23 2.56
N PHE A 45 -12.59 -4.87 1.98
CA PHE A 45 -11.68 -4.20 1.05
C PHE A 45 -12.41 -3.71 -0.20
N LEU A 46 -13.28 -4.54 -0.80
CA LEU A 46 -14.10 -4.13 -1.92
C LEU A 46 -14.99 -2.93 -1.55
N PHE A 47 -15.67 -2.99 -0.42
CA PHE A 47 -16.53 -1.90 0.08
C PHE A 47 -15.72 -0.62 0.33
N ALA A 48 -14.52 -0.75 0.89
CA ALA A 48 -13.65 0.39 1.16
C ALA A 48 -13.18 1.11 -0.11
N THR A 49 -13.08 0.43 -1.27
CA THR A 49 -12.78 1.09 -2.56
C THR A 49 -13.90 2.00 -3.04
N LEU A 50 -15.13 1.79 -2.59
CA LEU A 50 -16.29 2.59 -2.96
C LEU A 50 -16.44 3.85 -2.09
N LEU A 51 -15.72 3.93 -0.97
CA LEU A 51 -15.79 5.09 -0.08
C LEU A 51 -15.01 6.27 -0.67
N PRO A 52 -15.59 7.47 -0.69
CA PRO A 52 -14.89 8.65 -1.18
C PRO A 52 -13.71 8.99 -0.25
N GLY A 53 -12.49 9.00 -0.80
CA GLY A 53 -11.26 9.24 -0.03
C GLY A 53 -11.29 10.55 0.76
N ILE A 54 -11.90 11.59 0.20
CA ILE A 54 -12.05 12.90 0.86
C ILE A 54 -12.87 12.80 2.15
N ALA A 55 -13.95 12.00 2.17
CA ALA A 55 -14.77 11.82 3.36
C ALA A 55 -14.02 11.07 4.48
N MET A 56 -13.12 10.16 4.11
CA MET A 56 -12.31 9.41 5.07
C MET A 56 -11.17 10.24 5.67
N GLN A 57 -10.74 11.30 4.99
CA GLN A 57 -9.59 12.11 5.43
C GLN A 57 -9.78 12.76 6.80
N VAL A 58 -10.98 13.20 7.15
CA VAL A 58 -11.25 13.80 8.46
C VAL A 58 -10.97 12.81 9.59
N SER A 59 -11.44 11.58 9.46
CA SER A 59 -11.24 10.52 10.45
C SER A 59 -9.77 10.10 10.53
N VAL A 60 -9.12 9.96 9.39
CA VAL A 60 -7.68 9.64 9.32
C VAL A 60 -6.85 10.74 9.96
N TYR A 61 -7.16 12.02 9.69
CA TYR A 61 -6.50 13.16 10.31
C TYR A 61 -6.63 13.14 11.84
N GLN A 62 -7.82 12.86 12.38
CA GLN A 62 -8.03 12.75 13.82
C GLN A 62 -7.18 11.63 14.45
N ILE A 63 -7.11 10.47 13.79
CA ILE A 63 -6.29 9.35 14.26
C ILE A 63 -4.81 9.74 14.26
N MET A 64 -4.33 10.34 13.18
CA MET A 64 -2.93 10.79 13.05
C MET A 64 -2.57 11.86 14.06
N SER A 65 -3.50 12.79 14.34
CA SER A 65 -3.35 13.81 15.37
C SER A 65 -3.24 13.21 16.77
N ASN A 66 -4.12 12.26 17.09
CA ASN A 66 -4.12 11.59 18.39
C ASN A 66 -2.86 10.74 18.62
N LEU A 67 -2.27 10.20 17.55
CA LEU A 67 -1.02 9.44 17.59
C LEU A 67 0.24 10.34 17.59
N GLY A 68 0.08 11.66 17.44
CA GLY A 68 1.20 12.60 17.36
C GLY A 68 2.02 12.49 16.07
N PHE A 69 1.44 12.00 15.00
CA PHE A 69 2.12 11.76 13.71
C PHE A 69 2.04 12.96 12.75
N ILE A 70 1.32 14.02 13.13
CA ILE A 70 1.23 15.26 12.35
C ILE A 70 2.57 16.01 12.41
N ASN A 71 2.97 16.63 11.30
CA ASN A 71 4.25 17.31 11.10
C ASN A 71 5.49 16.40 11.15
N HIS A 72 5.32 15.09 11.05
CA HIS A 72 6.42 14.14 10.98
C HIS A 72 6.38 13.35 9.67
N LEU A 73 7.52 13.32 8.96
CA LEU A 73 7.64 12.59 7.68
C LEU A 73 7.36 11.09 7.85
N TYR A 74 7.82 10.48 8.94
CA TYR A 74 7.54 9.07 9.24
C TYR A 74 6.03 8.79 9.42
N GLY A 75 5.29 9.74 10.01
CA GLY A 75 3.84 9.62 10.15
C GLY A 75 3.15 9.58 8.78
N TYR A 76 3.53 10.47 7.87
CA TYR A 76 3.03 10.48 6.50
C TYR A 76 3.36 9.16 5.75
N ILE A 77 4.59 8.65 5.91
CA ILE A 77 5.02 7.38 5.30
C ILE A 77 4.16 6.22 5.81
N ILE A 78 4.01 6.09 7.14
CA ILE A 78 3.21 5.02 7.75
C ILE A 78 1.75 5.07 7.27
N MET A 79 1.16 6.27 7.25
CA MET A 79 -0.19 6.47 6.72
C MET A 79 -0.30 5.99 5.27
N SER A 80 0.62 6.43 4.42
CA SER A 80 0.63 6.11 2.98
C SER A 80 0.84 4.62 2.70
N MET A 81 1.51 3.89 3.59
CA MET A 81 1.68 2.43 3.48
C MET A 81 0.38 1.67 3.76
N GLY A 82 -0.45 2.15 4.69
CA GLY A 82 -1.63 1.43 5.18
C GLY A 82 -2.95 1.78 4.48
N THR A 83 -3.04 2.94 3.85
CA THR A 83 -4.31 3.47 3.29
C THR A 83 -4.54 3.18 1.81
N ASP A 84 -3.64 2.45 1.16
CA ASP A 84 -3.74 2.17 -0.28
C ASP A 84 -4.64 0.97 -0.59
N VAL A 85 -5.92 1.14 -0.29
CA VAL A 85 -6.95 0.09 -0.46
C VAL A 85 -7.09 -0.34 -1.92
N ILE A 86 -6.95 0.59 -2.87
CA ILE A 86 -7.08 0.31 -4.31
C ILE A 86 -5.96 -0.64 -4.77
N SER A 87 -4.71 -0.36 -4.40
CA SER A 87 -3.59 -1.25 -4.73
C SER A 87 -3.74 -2.63 -4.09
N ILE A 88 -4.18 -2.72 -2.84
CA ILE A 88 -4.45 -3.99 -2.15
C ILE A 88 -5.51 -4.78 -2.93
N TYR A 89 -6.59 -4.14 -3.34
CA TYR A 89 -7.65 -4.78 -4.10
C TYR A 89 -7.15 -5.29 -5.47
N ILE A 90 -6.34 -4.49 -6.18
CA ILE A 90 -5.69 -4.91 -7.44
C ILE A 90 -4.85 -6.18 -7.20
N PHE A 91 -4.05 -6.22 -6.15
CA PHE A 91 -3.23 -7.40 -5.84
C PHE A 91 -4.08 -8.63 -5.52
N ILE A 92 -5.19 -8.47 -4.79
CA ILE A 92 -6.13 -9.57 -4.50
C ILE A 92 -6.68 -10.14 -5.82
N GLN A 93 -7.14 -9.28 -6.73
CA GLN A 93 -7.71 -9.69 -8.02
C GLN A 93 -6.68 -10.38 -8.93
N PHE A 94 -5.45 -9.85 -8.98
CA PHE A 94 -4.39 -10.49 -9.73
C PHE A 94 -4.00 -11.85 -9.14
N MET A 95 -3.97 -11.96 -7.82
CA MET A 95 -3.64 -13.20 -7.12
C MET A 95 -4.68 -14.30 -7.39
N GLU A 96 -5.94 -13.97 -7.61
CA GLU A 96 -7.00 -14.92 -7.96
C GLU A 96 -6.75 -15.61 -9.32
N ASN A 97 -6.05 -14.94 -10.23
CA ASN A 97 -5.70 -15.49 -11.53
C ASN A 97 -4.43 -16.38 -11.49
N ILE A 98 -3.70 -16.40 -10.38
CA ILE A 98 -2.52 -17.25 -10.21
C ILE A 98 -2.96 -18.60 -9.66
N SER A 99 -2.71 -19.68 -10.43
CA SER A 99 -3.11 -21.04 -10.03
C SER A 99 -2.49 -21.47 -8.69
N VAL A 100 -3.30 -22.05 -7.83
CA VAL A 100 -2.86 -22.64 -6.55
C VAL A 100 -1.90 -23.82 -6.77
N SER A 101 -2.01 -24.51 -7.92
CA SER A 101 -1.14 -25.63 -8.26
C SER A 101 0.35 -25.29 -8.32
N LEU A 102 0.69 -24.00 -8.56
CA LEU A 102 2.08 -23.55 -8.51
C LEU A 102 2.63 -23.59 -7.08
N ASP A 103 1.82 -23.20 -6.11
CA ASP A 103 2.20 -23.24 -4.70
C ASP A 103 2.32 -24.69 -4.22
N GLU A 104 1.38 -25.56 -4.62
CA GLU A 104 1.36 -26.98 -4.28
C GLU A 104 2.59 -27.71 -4.85
N SER A 105 2.94 -27.46 -6.11
CA SER A 105 4.14 -28.03 -6.73
C SER A 105 5.40 -27.60 -6.00
N ALA A 106 5.53 -26.31 -5.70
CA ALA A 106 6.68 -25.80 -4.95
C ALA A 106 6.75 -26.37 -3.51
N PHE A 107 5.59 -26.64 -2.91
CA PHE A 107 5.51 -27.30 -1.59
C PHE A 107 6.05 -28.74 -1.64
N ILE A 108 5.71 -29.50 -2.70
CA ILE A 108 6.24 -30.86 -2.93
C ILE A 108 7.75 -30.81 -3.11
N ASP A 109 8.29 -29.77 -3.75
CA ASP A 109 9.72 -29.52 -3.90
C ASP A 109 10.40 -29.04 -2.60
N GLY A 110 9.67 -28.97 -1.49
CA GLY A 110 10.21 -28.62 -0.16
C GLY A 110 10.36 -27.11 0.09
N ALA A 111 9.75 -26.25 -0.74
CA ALA A 111 9.81 -24.81 -0.53
C ALA A 111 8.92 -24.38 0.64
N SER A 112 9.41 -23.45 1.48
CA SER A 112 8.61 -22.80 2.51
C SER A 112 7.66 -21.75 1.92
N TYR A 113 6.57 -21.38 2.63
CA TYR A 113 5.64 -20.32 2.22
C TYR A 113 6.35 -19.01 1.90
N PHE A 114 7.37 -18.67 2.67
CA PHE A 114 8.17 -17.47 2.44
C PHE A 114 8.95 -17.55 1.12
N THR A 115 9.52 -18.72 0.82
CA THR A 115 10.24 -18.97 -0.45
C THR A 115 9.29 -18.91 -1.64
N ILE A 116 8.09 -19.49 -1.52
CA ILE A 116 7.05 -19.46 -2.55
C ILE A 116 6.63 -18.01 -2.81
N TYR A 117 6.35 -17.24 -1.76
CA TYR A 117 5.99 -15.84 -1.90
C TYR A 117 7.06 -15.02 -2.65
N TRP A 118 8.32 -15.09 -2.21
CA TRP A 118 9.39 -14.27 -2.79
C TRP A 118 9.85 -14.71 -4.17
N LYS A 119 9.95 -16.03 -4.42
CA LYS A 119 10.54 -16.56 -5.65
C LYS A 119 9.52 -16.85 -6.76
N ILE A 120 8.26 -17.09 -6.41
CA ILE A 120 7.24 -17.47 -7.37
C ILE A 120 6.17 -16.39 -7.46
N ILE A 121 5.51 -16.06 -6.36
CA ILE A 121 4.33 -15.22 -6.36
C ILE A 121 4.67 -13.75 -6.67
N LEU A 122 5.65 -13.17 -5.98
CA LEU A 122 6.03 -11.77 -6.16
C LEU A 122 6.49 -11.45 -7.59
N PRO A 123 7.28 -12.29 -8.27
CA PRO A 123 7.59 -12.10 -9.69
C PRO A 123 6.38 -12.20 -10.62
N LEU A 124 5.42 -13.09 -10.34
CA LEU A 124 4.18 -13.21 -11.11
C LEU A 124 3.26 -12.00 -10.93
N LEU A 125 3.33 -11.33 -9.79
CA LEU A 125 2.59 -10.09 -9.51
C LEU A 125 3.21 -8.82 -10.13
N LYS A 126 4.34 -8.91 -10.84
CA LYS A 126 4.98 -7.74 -11.47
C LYS A 126 4.03 -6.84 -12.27
N PRO A 127 3.12 -7.37 -13.12
CA PRO A 127 2.20 -6.51 -13.87
C PRO A 127 1.28 -5.71 -12.94
N ALA A 128 0.76 -6.33 -11.89
CA ALA A 128 -0.07 -5.67 -10.89
C ALA A 128 0.71 -4.62 -10.09
N ILE A 129 1.97 -4.93 -9.75
CA ILE A 129 2.88 -4.00 -9.07
C ILE A 129 3.14 -2.77 -9.93
N VAL A 130 3.44 -2.94 -11.22
CA VAL A 130 3.66 -1.82 -12.15
C VAL A 130 2.40 -0.96 -12.27
N THR A 131 1.22 -1.59 -12.41
CA THR A 131 -0.06 -0.87 -12.46
C THR A 131 -0.29 -0.05 -11.19
N SER A 132 -0.08 -0.64 -10.03
CA SER A 132 -0.20 0.02 -8.74
C SER A 132 0.80 1.17 -8.57
N MET A 133 2.05 0.98 -9.02
CA MET A 133 3.08 2.03 -9.00
C MET A 133 2.69 3.24 -9.87
N VAL A 134 2.14 2.99 -11.06
CA VAL A 134 1.70 4.07 -11.96
C VAL A 134 0.53 4.82 -11.34
N LEU A 135 -0.50 4.11 -10.87
CA LEU A 135 -1.69 4.72 -10.26
C LEU A 135 -1.32 5.55 -9.02
N LYS A 136 -0.51 4.99 -8.15
CA LYS A 136 -0.07 5.66 -6.93
C LYS A 136 0.91 6.80 -7.23
N GLY A 137 1.81 6.62 -8.18
CA GLY A 137 2.74 7.66 -8.61
C GLY A 137 2.03 8.89 -9.16
N VAL A 138 1.02 8.70 -10.00
CA VAL A 138 0.15 9.79 -10.48
C VAL A 138 -0.65 10.41 -9.33
N GLY A 139 -1.15 9.58 -8.40
CA GLY A 139 -1.82 10.04 -7.19
C GLY A 139 -0.94 10.96 -6.35
N VAL A 140 0.25 10.50 -6.00
CA VAL A 140 1.24 11.27 -5.20
C VAL A 140 1.63 12.58 -5.89
N TYR A 141 1.81 12.56 -7.22
CA TYR A 141 2.10 13.78 -7.98
C TYR A 141 0.98 14.83 -7.89
N ASN A 142 -0.28 14.38 -7.85
CA ASN A 142 -1.45 15.26 -7.74
C ASN A 142 -1.86 15.57 -6.28
N GLU A 143 -1.21 14.96 -5.30
CA GLU A 143 -1.66 14.94 -3.89
C GLU A 143 -1.11 16.10 -3.03
N TYR A 144 -1.01 17.30 -3.64
CA TYR A 144 -0.65 18.52 -2.91
C TYR A 144 -1.52 18.74 -1.66
N TYR A 145 -2.80 18.42 -1.75
CA TYR A 145 -3.75 18.63 -0.66
C TYR A 145 -3.44 17.79 0.58
N CYS A 146 -3.16 16.50 0.42
CA CYS A 146 -2.81 15.62 1.55
C CYS A 146 -1.47 16.03 2.19
N ALA A 147 -0.46 16.32 1.38
CA ALA A 147 0.83 16.75 1.90
C ALA A 147 0.70 18.05 2.72
N SER A 148 -0.08 19.01 2.25
CA SER A 148 -0.32 20.28 2.98
C SER A 148 -1.12 20.10 4.27
N LEU A 149 -1.97 19.08 4.36
CA LEU A 149 -2.78 18.80 5.53
C LEU A 149 -1.95 18.15 6.67
N TYR A 150 -1.04 17.25 6.32
CA TYR A 150 -0.26 16.48 7.30
C TYR A 150 1.11 17.09 7.64
N LEU A 151 1.67 17.91 6.74
CA LEU A 151 2.94 18.58 6.89
C LEU A 151 2.72 20.10 6.90
N GLN A 152 2.21 20.63 8.00
CA GLN A 152 1.86 22.05 8.14
C GLN A 152 3.08 22.96 8.38
N ASP A 153 4.24 22.42 8.71
CA ASP A 153 5.44 23.21 8.91
C ASP A 153 6.01 23.64 7.54
N LYS A 154 6.16 24.97 7.36
CA LYS A 154 6.70 25.58 6.13
C LYS A 154 8.07 25.05 5.72
N ARG A 155 8.83 24.47 6.65
CA ARG A 155 10.12 23.84 6.36
C ARG A 155 9.98 22.52 5.63
N THR A 156 8.86 21.82 5.84
CA THR A 156 8.53 20.56 5.20
C THR A 156 7.66 20.72 3.95
N LEU A 157 6.87 21.80 3.88
CA LEU A 157 6.02 22.16 2.73
C LEU A 157 6.76 22.79 1.55
N GLY A 158 7.95 23.34 1.77
CA GLY A 158 8.73 24.05 0.72
C GLY A 158 9.15 23.20 -0.49
N VAL A 159 8.68 21.98 -0.55
CA VAL A 159 9.02 20.99 -1.60
C VAL A 159 7.85 20.75 -2.56
N VAL A 160 6.64 21.14 -2.18
CA VAL A 160 5.41 20.78 -2.94
C VAL A 160 4.80 22.00 -3.65
N ALA A 161 5.40 23.20 -3.51
CA ALA A 161 4.98 24.43 -4.17
C ALA A 161 5.96 24.82 -5.34
#